data_57437618e0f407f361f303140197daa4
#
_entry.id   57437618e0f407f361f303140197daa4
#
_cell.length_a   1.000
_cell.length_b   1.000
_cell.length_c   1.000
_cell.angle_alpha   90.00
_cell.angle_beta   90.00
_cell.angle_gamma   90.00
#
_symmetry.space_group_name_H-M   'P 1'
#
loop_
_entity.id
_entity.type
_entity.pdbx_description
1 polymer ?
#
loop_
_entity_poly.entity_id
_entity_poly.type
_entity_poly.pdbx_seq_one_letter_code
_entity_poly.pdbx_strand_id
1 'polypeptide(L)'
;MIEVEKLSKSYGPREAIRGLSFYIGKGEVVGFLGPNGAGKSTTMNILSCIMPASSGSAKICGFDVFEQSFEIRKLIGYLPETPPLYTDMLVFDYLIFSAKLRNIPSSKAPAAAERVIEKCSLKDVRNRIIGRLSKGYQQRVGIAQALVHEPNILILDEPTIGLDPLQIIEIRKLIQELAASHTIILSSHILPEITQICKRVIIINDGQIAAVDSLESLTTRLNKGERFLLKIRQKSNKTIEKLRMLNKVNTVTEQETSQFTIDCEPQANIQDEIAKLALENNWGIVELKPASITLEDVFLKLTLEENEVNQ
;
A
#
# COMPACT_ATOMS: atom_id res chain seq x y z
N MET A 1 -11.06 13.40 9.43
CA MET A 1 -12.01 13.11 8.34
C MET A 1 -12.42 11.65 8.34
N ILE A 2 -11.48 10.72 8.52
CA ILE A 2 -11.78 9.31 8.80
C ILE A 2 -11.17 8.99 10.16
N GLU A 3 -11.99 8.49 11.07
CA GLU A 3 -11.64 8.16 12.45
C GLU A 3 -11.99 6.71 12.70
N VAL A 4 -11.02 5.91 13.13
CA VAL A 4 -11.19 4.49 13.40
C VAL A 4 -10.69 4.20 14.81
N GLU A 5 -11.55 3.59 15.64
CA GLU A 5 -11.26 3.30 17.04
C GLU A 5 -11.52 1.85 17.36
N LYS A 6 -10.46 1.13 17.71
CA LYS A 6 -10.47 -0.30 18.14
C LYS A 6 -11.30 -1.19 17.22
N LEU A 7 -11.24 -0.93 15.91
CA LEU A 7 -12.02 -1.64 14.90
C LEU A 7 -11.55 -3.09 14.81
N SER A 8 -12.49 -4.03 14.94
CA SER A 8 -12.21 -5.47 14.84
C SER A 8 -13.20 -6.17 13.92
N LYS A 9 -12.75 -7.22 13.25
CA LYS A 9 -13.58 -8.08 12.40
C LYS A 9 -13.19 -9.53 12.52
N SER A 10 -14.16 -10.35 12.87
CA SER A 10 -14.02 -11.81 12.93
C SER A 10 -14.90 -12.49 11.89
N TYR A 11 -14.40 -13.55 11.30
CA TYR A 11 -15.12 -14.49 10.43
C TYR A 11 -15.08 -15.87 11.10
N GLY A 12 -16.10 -16.15 11.88
CA GLY A 12 -16.09 -17.32 12.74
C GLY A 12 -14.92 -17.26 13.75
N PRO A 13 -14.06 -18.28 13.82
CA PRO A 13 -12.92 -18.31 14.74
C PRO A 13 -11.74 -17.42 14.30
N ARG A 14 -11.72 -16.97 13.04
CA ARG A 14 -10.61 -16.17 12.50
C ARG A 14 -10.87 -14.68 12.70
N GLU A 15 -10.01 -14.01 13.45
CA GLU A 15 -9.96 -12.56 13.51
C GLU A 15 -9.13 -12.02 12.33
N ALA A 16 -9.79 -11.32 11.43
CA ALA A 16 -9.14 -10.68 10.28
C ALA A 16 -8.63 -9.27 10.60
N ILE A 17 -9.23 -8.62 11.60
CA ILE A 17 -8.83 -7.29 12.11
C ILE A 17 -8.95 -7.31 13.62
N ARG A 18 -7.95 -6.75 14.32
CA ARG A 18 -7.81 -6.79 15.77
C ARG A 18 -7.53 -5.39 16.32
N GLY A 19 -8.56 -4.65 16.67
CA GLY A 19 -8.47 -3.39 17.40
C GLY A 19 -7.75 -2.26 16.66
N LEU A 20 -7.91 -2.13 15.34
CA LEU A 20 -7.29 -1.06 14.56
C LEU A 20 -7.75 0.31 15.05
N SER A 21 -6.80 1.21 15.27
CA SER A 21 -7.08 2.62 15.60
C SER A 21 -6.18 3.54 14.79
N PHE A 22 -6.78 4.43 13.98
CA PHE A 22 -6.05 5.41 13.17
C PHE A 22 -6.96 6.56 12.75
N TYR A 23 -6.32 7.64 12.30
CA TYR A 23 -6.98 8.84 11.81
C TYR A 23 -6.42 9.24 10.45
N ILE A 24 -7.28 9.72 9.54
CA ILE A 24 -6.90 10.28 8.23
C ILE A 24 -7.51 11.67 8.10
N GLY A 25 -6.67 12.66 7.83
CA GLY A 25 -7.03 14.05 7.66
C GLY A 25 -7.69 14.34 6.30
N LYS A 26 -8.30 15.51 6.17
CA LYS A 26 -8.86 15.99 4.89
C LYS A 26 -7.72 16.29 3.90
N GLY A 27 -7.86 15.83 2.65
CA GLY A 27 -6.88 16.05 1.59
C GLY A 27 -5.60 15.20 1.75
N GLU A 28 -5.58 14.26 2.68
CA GLU A 28 -4.47 13.36 2.91
C GLU A 28 -4.53 12.16 1.96
N VAL A 29 -3.37 11.72 1.48
CA VAL A 29 -3.22 10.48 0.71
C VAL A 29 -2.44 9.49 1.56
N VAL A 30 -3.12 8.45 2.01
CA VAL A 30 -2.57 7.46 2.93
C VAL A 30 -2.48 6.10 2.25
N GLY A 31 -1.28 5.51 2.31
CA GLY A 31 -1.05 4.13 1.91
C GLY A 31 -1.42 3.16 3.03
N PHE A 32 -2.20 2.14 2.72
CA PHE A 32 -2.54 1.05 3.63
C PHE A 32 -1.77 -0.20 3.18
N LEU A 33 -0.61 -0.44 3.79
CA LEU A 33 0.38 -1.41 3.34
C LEU A 33 0.36 -2.66 4.22
N GLY A 34 0.51 -3.84 3.63
CA GLY A 34 0.63 -5.09 4.37
C GLY A 34 0.63 -6.31 3.46
N PRO A 35 1.07 -7.47 3.94
CA PRO A 35 1.03 -8.71 3.18
C PRO A 35 -0.41 -9.15 2.84
N ASN A 36 -0.53 -10.14 1.96
CA ASN A 36 -1.83 -10.73 1.67
C ASN A 36 -2.40 -11.40 2.92
N GLY A 37 -3.68 -11.15 3.18
CA GLY A 37 -4.35 -11.67 4.38
C GLY A 37 -4.18 -10.82 5.65
N ALA A 38 -3.41 -9.73 5.62
CA ALA A 38 -3.19 -8.86 6.78
C ALA A 38 -4.43 -8.05 7.23
N GLY A 39 -5.55 -8.08 6.48
CA GLY A 39 -6.78 -7.36 6.86
C GLY A 39 -7.06 -6.09 6.04
N LYS A 40 -6.24 -5.76 5.02
CA LYS A 40 -6.40 -4.55 4.17
C LYS A 40 -7.79 -4.44 3.56
N SER A 41 -8.17 -5.39 2.70
CA SER A 41 -9.46 -5.37 2.00
C SER A 41 -10.64 -5.47 2.96
N THR A 42 -10.49 -6.19 4.10
CA THR A 42 -11.51 -6.21 5.14
C THR A 42 -11.74 -4.81 5.73
N THR A 43 -10.64 -4.08 6.00
CA THR A 43 -10.73 -2.69 6.49
C THR A 43 -11.38 -1.78 5.45
N MET A 44 -10.97 -1.89 4.17
CA MET A 44 -11.57 -1.10 3.07
C MET A 44 -13.06 -1.38 2.92
N ASN A 45 -13.48 -2.65 3.03
CA ASN A 45 -14.89 -3.05 2.95
C ASN A 45 -15.73 -2.49 4.11
N ILE A 46 -15.18 -2.41 5.32
CA ILE A 46 -15.89 -1.78 6.46
C ILE A 46 -16.01 -0.28 6.22
N LEU A 47 -14.92 0.41 5.88
CA LEU A 47 -14.93 1.85 5.64
C LEU A 47 -15.83 2.25 4.46
N SER A 48 -15.97 1.37 3.46
CA SER A 48 -16.89 1.59 2.32
C SER A 48 -18.35 1.18 2.61
N CYS A 49 -18.65 0.81 3.86
CA CYS A 49 -19.99 0.38 4.30
C CYS A 49 -20.52 -0.85 3.54
N ILE A 50 -19.65 -1.75 3.08
CA ILE A 50 -20.02 -3.03 2.43
C ILE A 50 -20.33 -4.07 3.49
N MET A 51 -19.58 -4.08 4.59
CA MET A 51 -19.78 -5.01 5.70
C MET A 51 -19.66 -4.32 7.05
N PRO A 52 -20.36 -4.80 8.09
CA PRO A 52 -20.20 -4.28 9.44
C PRO A 52 -18.92 -4.81 10.10
N ALA A 53 -18.37 -4.02 11.02
CA ALA A 53 -17.38 -4.49 11.98
C ALA A 53 -17.98 -5.49 12.98
N SER A 54 -17.13 -6.27 13.65
CA SER A 54 -17.56 -7.12 14.78
C SER A 54 -17.55 -6.35 16.10
N SER A 55 -16.62 -5.39 16.25
CA SER A 55 -16.54 -4.45 17.38
C SER A 55 -15.73 -3.21 17.01
N GLY A 56 -15.71 -2.22 17.90
CA GLY A 56 -15.10 -0.92 17.65
C GLY A 56 -15.99 0.00 16.83
N SER A 57 -15.46 1.15 16.40
CA SER A 57 -16.19 2.14 15.63
C SER A 57 -15.35 2.73 14.51
N ALA A 58 -16.02 3.22 13.47
CA ALA A 58 -15.39 4.03 12.43
C ALA A 58 -16.34 5.15 12.04
N LYS A 59 -15.80 6.38 11.87
CA LYS A 59 -16.54 7.54 11.42
C LYS A 59 -15.89 8.15 10.18
N ILE A 60 -16.71 8.57 9.25
CA ILE A 60 -16.30 9.25 8.02
C ILE A 60 -17.04 10.57 7.93
N CYS A 61 -16.32 11.70 7.95
CA CYS A 61 -16.89 13.05 7.98
C CYS A 61 -17.89 13.26 9.15
N GLY A 62 -17.67 12.60 10.30
CA GLY A 62 -18.55 12.63 11.47
C GLY A 62 -19.70 11.64 11.44
N PHE A 63 -19.99 10.98 10.32
CA PHE A 63 -21.01 9.95 10.20
C PHE A 63 -20.47 8.58 10.61
N ASP A 64 -21.25 7.82 11.38
CA ASP A 64 -20.90 6.45 11.75
C ASP A 64 -21.09 5.48 10.57
N VAL A 65 -20.10 4.59 10.32
CA VAL A 65 -20.12 3.69 9.14
C VAL A 65 -21.22 2.64 9.20
N PHE A 66 -21.72 2.32 10.38
CA PHE A 66 -22.79 1.35 10.56
C PHE A 66 -24.17 2.01 10.54
N GLU A 67 -24.35 3.02 11.39
CA GLU A 67 -25.66 3.66 11.58
C GLU A 67 -26.05 4.60 10.43
N GLN A 68 -25.05 5.27 9.82
CA GLN A 68 -25.26 6.32 8.81
C GLN A 68 -24.61 5.98 7.47
N SER A 69 -24.59 4.68 7.14
CA SER A 69 -23.94 4.17 5.93
C SER A 69 -24.45 4.81 4.63
N PHE A 70 -25.72 5.21 4.57
CA PHE A 70 -26.29 5.87 3.39
C PHE A 70 -25.66 7.24 3.13
N GLU A 71 -25.42 8.04 4.19
CA GLU A 71 -24.79 9.36 4.07
C GLU A 71 -23.31 9.20 3.66
N ILE A 72 -22.62 8.24 4.25
CA ILE A 72 -21.22 7.95 3.91
C ILE A 72 -21.07 7.55 2.44
N ARG A 73 -21.97 6.69 1.91
CA ARG A 73 -21.92 6.25 0.50
C ARG A 73 -22.08 7.39 -0.50
N LYS A 74 -22.62 8.53 -0.12
CA LYS A 74 -22.65 9.75 -0.94
C LYS A 74 -21.31 10.46 -0.98
N LEU A 75 -20.49 10.31 0.08
CA LEU A 75 -19.23 11.01 0.27
C LEU A 75 -18.03 10.21 -0.21
N ILE A 76 -18.16 8.89 -0.39
CA ILE A 76 -17.07 8.01 -0.76
C ILE A 76 -17.22 7.43 -2.17
N GLY A 77 -16.12 7.39 -2.91
CA GLY A 77 -15.93 6.55 -4.08
C GLY A 77 -15.11 5.33 -3.69
N TYR A 78 -15.56 4.14 -4.06
CA TYR A 78 -14.88 2.90 -3.74
C TYR A 78 -14.56 2.10 -5.00
N LEU A 79 -13.29 1.70 -5.11
CA LEU A 79 -12.80 0.75 -6.08
C LEU A 79 -12.33 -0.50 -5.33
N PRO A 80 -13.03 -1.63 -5.39
CA PRO A 80 -12.52 -2.90 -4.85
C PRO A 80 -11.42 -3.47 -5.74
N GLU A 81 -10.65 -4.42 -5.22
CA GLU A 81 -9.58 -5.14 -5.94
C GLU A 81 -10.05 -5.67 -7.30
N THR A 82 -11.25 -6.23 -7.36
CA THR A 82 -11.91 -6.59 -8.61
C THR A 82 -13.09 -5.66 -8.85
N PRO A 83 -13.00 -4.73 -9.81
CA PRO A 83 -14.09 -3.79 -10.10
C PRO A 83 -15.36 -4.53 -10.55
N PRO A 84 -16.54 -4.18 -9.99
CA PRO A 84 -17.81 -4.82 -10.33
C PRO A 84 -18.37 -4.28 -11.65
N LEU A 85 -17.70 -4.56 -12.76
CA LEU A 85 -18.05 -4.05 -14.08
C LEU A 85 -19.10 -4.93 -14.77
N TYR A 86 -20.06 -4.30 -15.41
CA TYR A 86 -20.96 -4.98 -16.33
C TYR A 86 -20.28 -5.13 -17.70
N THR A 87 -19.67 -6.28 -17.91
CA THR A 87 -18.78 -6.56 -19.06
C THR A 87 -19.45 -6.46 -20.41
N ASP A 88 -20.78 -6.63 -20.49
CA ASP A 88 -21.56 -6.53 -21.72
C ASP A 88 -22.02 -5.11 -22.08
N MET A 89 -21.81 -4.15 -21.16
CA MET A 89 -22.18 -2.76 -21.39
C MET A 89 -21.07 -1.98 -22.10
N LEU A 90 -21.47 -0.92 -22.82
CA LEU A 90 -20.54 0.10 -23.30
C LEU A 90 -20.03 0.92 -22.11
N VAL A 91 -18.79 1.41 -22.18
CA VAL A 91 -18.20 2.26 -21.11
C VAL A 91 -19.11 3.43 -20.75
N PHE A 92 -19.60 4.17 -21.74
CA PHE A 92 -20.46 5.32 -21.52
C PHE A 92 -21.78 4.95 -20.85
N ASP A 93 -22.44 3.90 -21.31
CA ASP A 93 -23.72 3.44 -20.76
C ASP A 93 -23.59 2.95 -19.33
N TYR A 94 -22.50 2.23 -19.04
CA TYR A 94 -22.18 1.79 -17.68
C TYR A 94 -21.96 2.98 -16.74
N LEU A 95 -21.24 4.03 -17.17
CA LEU A 95 -21.03 5.21 -16.34
C LEU A 95 -22.29 6.04 -16.13
N ILE A 96 -23.19 6.13 -17.12
CA ILE A 96 -24.52 6.70 -16.95
C ILE A 96 -25.35 5.87 -15.94
N PHE A 97 -25.33 4.56 -16.06
CA PHE A 97 -25.99 3.67 -15.13
C PHE A 97 -25.45 3.86 -13.69
N SER A 98 -24.15 3.90 -13.53
CA SER A 98 -23.48 4.14 -12.24
C SER A 98 -23.85 5.49 -11.64
N ALA A 99 -23.92 6.55 -12.47
CA ALA A 99 -24.36 7.88 -12.06
C ALA A 99 -25.80 7.86 -11.50
N LYS A 100 -26.71 7.17 -12.18
CA LYS A 100 -28.11 7.02 -11.73
C LYS A 100 -28.23 6.24 -10.43
N LEU A 101 -27.44 5.18 -10.24
CA LEU A 101 -27.36 4.43 -8.98
C LEU A 101 -26.89 5.32 -7.79
N ARG A 102 -26.10 6.34 -8.08
CA ARG A 102 -25.63 7.35 -7.10
C ARG A 102 -26.58 8.54 -6.97
N ASN A 103 -27.86 8.38 -7.41
CA ASN A 103 -28.92 9.38 -7.34
C ASN A 103 -28.63 10.67 -8.15
N ILE A 104 -27.77 10.62 -9.16
CA ILE A 104 -27.62 11.73 -10.12
C ILE A 104 -28.85 11.73 -11.03
N PRO A 105 -29.56 12.87 -11.17
CA PRO A 105 -30.72 12.97 -12.04
C PRO A 105 -30.42 12.50 -13.47
N SER A 106 -31.37 11.80 -14.10
CA SER A 106 -31.17 11.23 -15.46
C SER A 106 -30.77 12.27 -16.48
N SER A 107 -31.21 13.53 -16.34
CA SER A 107 -30.81 14.65 -17.22
C SER A 107 -29.34 15.08 -17.04
N LYS A 108 -28.74 14.83 -15.87
CA LYS A 108 -27.35 15.18 -15.55
C LYS A 108 -26.39 13.98 -15.67
N ALA A 109 -26.90 12.76 -15.71
CA ALA A 109 -26.08 11.55 -15.74
C ALA A 109 -25.13 11.46 -16.97
N PRO A 110 -25.56 11.84 -18.20
CA PRO A 110 -24.63 11.87 -19.33
C PRO A 110 -23.45 12.84 -19.13
N ALA A 111 -23.71 14.04 -18.62
CA ALA A 111 -22.65 15.01 -18.34
C ALA A 111 -21.69 14.55 -17.23
N ALA A 112 -22.21 13.84 -16.20
CA ALA A 112 -21.38 13.23 -15.17
C ALA A 112 -20.50 12.11 -15.75
N ALA A 113 -21.04 11.28 -16.64
CA ALA A 113 -20.27 10.25 -17.33
C ALA A 113 -19.17 10.82 -18.23
N GLU A 114 -19.46 11.87 -19.02
CA GLU A 114 -18.43 12.53 -19.86
C GLU A 114 -17.29 13.11 -19.02
N ARG A 115 -17.59 13.77 -17.93
CA ARG A 115 -16.60 14.33 -17.02
C ARG A 115 -15.60 13.27 -16.52
N VAL A 116 -16.09 12.10 -16.10
CA VAL A 116 -15.19 11.05 -15.58
C VAL A 116 -14.49 10.29 -16.72
N ILE A 117 -15.08 10.20 -17.89
CA ILE A 117 -14.43 9.68 -19.10
C ILE A 117 -13.21 10.53 -19.45
N GLU A 118 -13.36 11.84 -19.39
CA GLU A 118 -12.24 12.75 -19.61
C GLU A 118 -11.18 12.61 -18.53
N LYS A 119 -11.58 12.67 -17.27
CA LYS A 119 -10.69 12.61 -16.10
C LYS A 119 -9.89 11.30 -16.03
N CYS A 120 -10.49 10.17 -16.43
CA CYS A 120 -9.86 8.85 -16.41
C CYS A 120 -9.24 8.45 -17.77
N SER A 121 -9.14 9.36 -18.75
CA SER A 121 -8.56 9.10 -20.08
C SER A 121 -9.22 7.91 -20.80
N LEU A 122 -10.56 7.92 -20.85
CA LEU A 122 -11.39 6.86 -21.45
C LEU A 122 -12.03 7.24 -22.80
N LYS A 123 -11.67 8.43 -23.37
CA LYS A 123 -12.30 8.94 -24.60
C LYS A 123 -12.24 7.96 -25.77
N ASP A 124 -11.09 7.34 -25.97
CA ASP A 124 -10.88 6.39 -27.12
C ASP A 124 -11.66 5.08 -26.98
N VAL A 125 -12.10 4.74 -25.79
CA VAL A 125 -12.84 3.50 -25.49
C VAL A 125 -14.27 3.75 -25.06
N ARG A 126 -14.73 4.99 -25.11
CA ARG A 126 -16.07 5.43 -24.65
C ARG A 126 -17.22 4.55 -25.17
N ASN A 127 -17.15 4.18 -26.44
CA ASN A 127 -18.16 3.41 -27.13
C ASN A 127 -17.78 1.92 -27.29
N ARG A 128 -16.81 1.43 -26.51
CA ARG A 128 -16.42 0.03 -26.54
C ARG A 128 -17.09 -0.74 -25.41
N ILE A 129 -17.33 -2.02 -25.66
CA ILE A 129 -17.82 -2.97 -24.66
C ILE A 129 -16.73 -3.20 -23.62
N ILE A 130 -17.05 -3.07 -22.33
CA ILE A 130 -16.11 -3.16 -21.20
C ILE A 130 -15.34 -4.48 -21.19
N GLY A 131 -16.01 -5.61 -21.44
CA GLY A 131 -15.38 -6.92 -21.46
C GLY A 131 -14.33 -7.13 -22.57
N ARG A 132 -14.27 -6.22 -23.56
CA ARG A 132 -13.26 -6.25 -24.63
C ARG A 132 -12.08 -5.30 -24.39
N LEU A 133 -12.04 -4.66 -23.26
CA LEU A 133 -10.96 -3.75 -22.86
C LEU A 133 -9.81 -4.50 -22.18
N SER A 134 -8.59 -3.96 -22.27
CA SER A 134 -7.49 -4.43 -21.46
C SER A 134 -7.80 -4.22 -19.97
N LYS A 135 -7.12 -4.96 -19.10
CA LYS A 135 -7.29 -4.87 -17.64
C LYS A 135 -7.05 -3.44 -17.12
N GLY A 136 -6.06 -2.72 -17.68
CA GLY A 136 -5.80 -1.31 -17.34
C GLY A 136 -6.96 -0.38 -17.68
N TYR A 137 -7.58 -0.55 -18.85
CA TYR A 137 -8.79 0.21 -19.19
C TYR A 137 -9.97 -0.17 -18.29
N GLN A 138 -10.17 -1.44 -17.97
CA GLN A 138 -11.21 -1.88 -17.02
C GLN A 138 -10.98 -1.24 -15.64
N GLN A 139 -9.75 -1.18 -15.18
CA GLN A 139 -9.39 -0.52 -13.93
C GLN A 139 -9.72 0.98 -13.95
N ARG A 140 -9.41 1.67 -15.06
CA ARG A 140 -9.79 3.09 -15.24
C ARG A 140 -11.31 3.28 -15.26
N VAL A 141 -12.06 2.37 -15.86
CA VAL A 141 -13.54 2.39 -15.80
C VAL A 141 -14.03 2.21 -14.36
N GLY A 142 -13.39 1.33 -13.58
CA GLY A 142 -13.67 1.16 -12.15
C GLY A 142 -13.40 2.43 -11.34
N ILE A 143 -12.27 3.12 -11.61
CA ILE A 143 -11.98 4.42 -10.98
C ILE A 143 -13.01 5.48 -11.42
N ALA A 144 -13.36 5.53 -12.70
CA ALA A 144 -14.37 6.46 -13.23
C ALA A 144 -15.74 6.25 -12.56
N GLN A 145 -16.15 4.99 -12.35
CA GLN A 145 -17.37 4.63 -11.62
C GLN A 145 -17.32 5.13 -10.15
N ALA A 146 -16.16 5.01 -9.49
CA ALA A 146 -15.99 5.51 -8.13
C ALA A 146 -16.05 7.05 -8.04
N LEU A 147 -15.72 7.76 -9.13
CA LEU A 147 -15.66 9.22 -9.22
C LEU A 147 -16.95 9.88 -9.70
N VAL A 148 -17.88 9.13 -10.31
CA VAL A 148 -18.99 9.68 -11.10
C VAL A 148 -19.88 10.67 -10.33
N HIS A 149 -20.01 10.50 -9.01
CA HIS A 149 -20.82 11.32 -8.11
C HIS A 149 -20.01 12.37 -7.33
N GLU A 150 -18.75 12.63 -7.73
CA GLU A 150 -17.85 13.62 -7.13
C GLU A 150 -17.64 13.43 -5.61
N PRO A 151 -17.16 12.26 -5.18
CA PRO A 151 -16.98 11.98 -3.77
C PRO A 151 -15.87 12.84 -3.16
N ASN A 152 -15.92 13.08 -1.85
CA ASN A 152 -14.84 13.74 -1.12
C ASN A 152 -13.67 12.80 -0.81
N ILE A 153 -13.94 11.50 -0.71
CA ILE A 153 -13.01 10.46 -0.30
C ILE A 153 -12.98 9.36 -1.35
N LEU A 154 -11.79 8.89 -1.69
CA LEU A 154 -11.59 7.72 -2.52
C LEU A 154 -10.94 6.61 -1.70
N ILE A 155 -11.54 5.43 -1.75
CA ILE A 155 -10.99 4.20 -1.19
C ILE A 155 -10.65 3.29 -2.37
N LEU A 156 -9.36 3.02 -2.56
CA LEU A 156 -8.84 2.25 -3.70
C LEU A 156 -8.15 1.01 -3.17
N ASP A 157 -8.76 -0.16 -3.37
CA ASP A 157 -8.22 -1.43 -2.90
C ASP A 157 -7.43 -2.12 -4.01
N GLU A 158 -6.09 -2.20 -3.84
CA GLU A 158 -5.12 -2.79 -4.78
C GLU A 158 -5.32 -2.32 -6.25
N PRO A 159 -5.36 -1.00 -6.54
CA PRO A 159 -5.78 -0.49 -7.84
C PRO A 159 -4.85 -0.83 -9.01
N THR A 160 -3.68 -1.35 -8.75
CA THR A 160 -2.63 -1.70 -9.74
C THR A 160 -2.44 -3.21 -9.92
N ILE A 161 -3.20 -4.02 -9.16
CA ILE A 161 -3.03 -5.48 -9.17
C ILE A 161 -3.22 -6.10 -10.56
N GLY A 162 -2.22 -6.88 -10.98
CA GLY A 162 -2.25 -7.61 -12.25
C GLY A 162 -2.24 -6.74 -13.50
N LEU A 163 -1.77 -5.50 -13.39
CA LEU A 163 -1.47 -4.62 -14.51
C LEU A 163 -0.01 -4.78 -14.95
N ASP A 164 0.25 -4.48 -16.21
CA ASP A 164 1.62 -4.38 -16.71
C ASP A 164 2.31 -3.09 -16.24
N PRO A 165 3.66 -2.99 -16.30
CA PRO A 165 4.40 -1.84 -15.79
C PRO A 165 3.97 -0.48 -16.38
N LEU A 166 3.58 -0.42 -17.66
CA LEU A 166 3.12 0.82 -18.29
C LEU A 166 1.76 1.24 -17.73
N GLN A 167 0.84 0.29 -17.59
CA GLN A 167 -0.47 0.55 -17.01
C GLN A 167 -0.38 0.97 -15.54
N ILE A 168 0.55 0.40 -14.76
CA ILE A 168 0.81 0.82 -13.38
C ILE A 168 1.21 2.29 -13.33
N ILE A 169 2.13 2.74 -14.19
CA ILE A 169 2.56 4.15 -14.28
C ILE A 169 1.37 5.06 -14.58
N GLU A 170 0.51 4.65 -15.52
CA GLU A 170 -0.65 5.44 -15.92
C GLU A 170 -1.71 5.55 -14.82
N ILE A 171 -2.02 4.44 -14.12
CA ILE A 171 -2.96 4.46 -12.98
C ILE A 171 -2.39 5.29 -11.83
N ARG A 172 -1.10 5.18 -11.56
CA ARG A 172 -0.41 5.98 -10.54
C ARG A 172 -0.51 7.48 -10.83
N LYS A 173 -0.24 7.89 -12.08
CA LYS A 173 -0.40 9.28 -12.50
C LYS A 173 -1.83 9.78 -12.29
N LEU A 174 -2.82 8.98 -12.68
CA LEU A 174 -4.23 9.30 -12.45
C LEU A 174 -4.52 9.50 -10.95
N ILE A 175 -4.04 8.61 -10.08
CA ILE A 175 -4.25 8.74 -8.62
C ILE A 175 -3.56 9.98 -8.07
N GLN A 176 -2.36 10.34 -8.54
CA GLN A 176 -1.66 11.57 -8.16
C GLN A 176 -2.44 12.83 -8.57
N GLU A 177 -3.04 12.85 -9.75
CA GLU A 177 -3.90 13.95 -10.21
C GLU A 177 -5.17 14.06 -9.33
N LEU A 178 -5.76 12.93 -8.94
CA LEU A 178 -6.92 12.90 -8.04
C LEU A 178 -6.58 13.35 -6.62
N ALA A 179 -5.36 13.12 -6.17
CA ALA A 179 -4.86 13.51 -4.84
C ALA A 179 -4.95 15.03 -4.58
N ALA A 180 -4.92 15.86 -5.64
CA ALA A 180 -5.05 17.30 -5.51
C ALA A 180 -6.41 17.77 -4.98
N SER A 181 -7.47 16.95 -5.12
CA SER A 181 -8.85 17.32 -4.79
C SER A 181 -9.59 16.33 -3.88
N HIS A 182 -8.99 15.20 -3.57
CA HIS A 182 -9.64 14.14 -2.78
C HIS A 182 -8.78 13.72 -1.59
N THR A 183 -9.42 13.21 -0.54
CA THR A 183 -8.76 12.38 0.46
C THR A 183 -8.70 10.96 -0.08
N ILE A 184 -7.55 10.32 -0.07
CA ILE A 184 -7.38 8.99 -0.70
C ILE A 184 -6.83 7.99 0.32
N ILE A 185 -7.46 6.82 0.41
CA ILE A 185 -6.90 5.62 1.01
C ILE A 185 -6.56 4.67 -0.14
N LEU A 186 -5.30 4.26 -0.20
CA LEU A 186 -4.78 3.36 -1.21
C LEU A 186 -4.22 2.12 -0.54
N SER A 187 -4.83 0.95 -0.74
CA SER A 187 -4.22 -0.30 -0.27
C SER A 187 -3.24 -0.85 -1.30
N SER A 188 -2.14 -1.41 -0.83
CA SER A 188 -1.21 -2.21 -1.65
C SER A 188 -0.41 -3.16 -0.77
N HIS A 189 0.10 -4.23 -1.35
CA HIS A 189 1.13 -5.09 -0.76
C HIS A 189 2.52 -4.77 -1.34
N ILE A 190 2.61 -3.81 -2.27
CA ILE A 190 3.82 -3.42 -2.99
C ILE A 190 4.26 -2.04 -2.51
N LEU A 191 5.33 -1.99 -1.72
CA LEU A 191 5.82 -0.75 -1.12
C LEU A 191 6.22 0.33 -2.14
N PRO A 192 6.97 0.03 -3.24
CA PRO A 192 7.28 1.00 -4.28
C PRO A 192 6.07 1.72 -4.89
N GLU A 193 4.90 1.12 -4.89
CA GLU A 193 3.68 1.78 -5.37
C GLU A 193 3.19 2.84 -4.40
N ILE A 194 3.21 2.52 -3.11
CA ILE A 194 2.80 3.43 -2.03
C ILE A 194 3.74 4.61 -1.92
N THR A 195 5.05 4.39 -1.97
CA THR A 195 6.07 5.44 -1.76
C THR A 195 6.05 6.54 -2.82
N GLN A 196 5.55 6.24 -4.01
CA GLN A 196 5.46 7.21 -5.11
C GLN A 196 4.19 8.06 -5.08
N ILE A 197 3.16 7.65 -4.31
CA ILE A 197 1.87 8.32 -4.27
C ILE A 197 1.61 8.94 -2.89
N CYS A 198 1.93 8.20 -1.83
CA CYS A 198 1.55 8.52 -0.46
C CYS A 198 2.71 9.17 0.30
N LYS A 199 2.41 10.13 1.17
CA LYS A 199 3.37 10.71 2.11
C LYS A 199 3.38 10.00 3.45
N ARG A 200 2.28 9.34 3.81
CA ARG A 200 2.08 8.63 5.05
C ARG A 200 1.53 7.23 4.78
N VAL A 201 1.94 6.29 5.61
CA VAL A 201 1.51 4.90 5.50
C VAL A 201 0.99 4.38 6.83
N ILE A 202 0.05 3.47 6.75
CA ILE A 202 -0.41 2.60 7.82
C ILE A 202 0.02 1.20 7.44
N ILE A 203 0.95 0.62 8.18
CA ILE A 203 1.43 -0.74 7.95
C ILE A 203 0.59 -1.68 8.83
N ILE A 204 -0.05 -2.65 8.19
CA ILE A 204 -0.85 -3.67 8.86
C ILE A 204 -0.21 -5.04 8.68
N ASN A 205 -0.13 -5.81 9.77
CA ASN A 205 0.29 -7.19 9.78
C ASN A 205 -0.61 -8.00 10.71
N ASP A 206 -1.00 -9.20 10.31
CA ASP A 206 -1.85 -10.13 11.07
C ASP A 206 -3.06 -9.46 11.77
N GLY A 207 -3.74 -8.56 11.05
CA GLY A 207 -4.92 -7.85 11.53
C GLY A 207 -4.65 -6.69 12.50
N GLN A 208 -3.39 -6.33 12.77
CA GLN A 208 -2.99 -5.26 13.69
C GLN A 208 -2.18 -4.19 12.97
N ILE A 209 -2.15 -2.98 13.52
CA ILE A 209 -1.29 -1.91 13.02
C ILE A 209 0.12 -2.12 13.56
N ALA A 210 1.07 -2.43 12.68
CA ALA A 210 2.49 -2.52 13.00
C ALA A 210 3.15 -1.13 13.07
N ALA A 211 2.75 -0.20 12.19
CA ALA A 211 3.25 1.18 12.22
C ALA A 211 2.29 2.17 11.55
N VAL A 212 2.30 3.42 12.03
CA VAL A 212 1.62 4.56 11.38
C VAL A 212 2.60 5.71 11.38
N ASP A 213 3.14 6.07 10.22
CA ASP A 213 4.11 7.18 10.17
C ASP A 213 4.24 7.76 8.74
N SER A 214 4.95 8.88 8.62
CA SER A 214 5.41 9.36 7.33
C SER A 214 6.52 8.44 6.79
N LEU A 215 6.64 8.35 5.46
CA LEU A 215 7.71 7.56 4.83
C LEU A 215 9.11 8.03 5.25
N GLU A 216 9.29 9.35 5.40
CA GLU A 216 10.54 9.95 5.86
C GLU A 216 10.87 9.56 7.32
N SER A 217 9.86 9.58 8.19
CA SER A 217 10.00 9.23 9.60
C SER A 217 10.33 7.74 9.78
N LEU A 218 9.68 6.85 9.02
CA LEU A 218 9.99 5.42 9.03
C LEU A 218 11.45 5.16 8.64
N THR A 219 11.92 5.81 7.58
CA THR A 219 13.31 5.69 7.14
C THR A 219 14.29 6.21 8.20
N THR A 220 13.98 7.35 8.82
CA THR A 220 14.86 7.99 9.82
C THR A 220 14.91 7.20 11.13
N ARG A 221 13.77 6.66 11.60
CA ARG A 221 13.72 5.88 12.85
C ARG A 221 14.53 4.60 12.78
N LEU A 222 14.67 4.02 11.62
CA LEU A 222 15.39 2.76 11.41
C LEU A 222 16.84 2.96 10.96
N ASN A 223 17.18 4.15 10.44
CA ASN A 223 18.57 4.59 10.22
C ASN A 223 19.33 4.92 11.54
N LYS A 224 18.92 4.32 12.67
CA LYS A 224 19.68 4.44 13.93
C LYS A 224 20.97 3.63 13.94
N GLY A 225 21.25 2.85 12.88
CA GLY A 225 22.45 2.07 12.67
C GLY A 225 23.11 2.37 11.33
N GLU A 226 24.33 1.91 11.16
CA GLU A 226 25.02 1.89 9.88
C GLU A 226 24.82 0.52 9.21
N ARG A 227 24.62 0.52 7.91
CA ARG A 227 24.56 -0.69 7.11
C ARG A 227 25.66 -0.70 6.07
N PHE A 228 26.32 -1.84 5.91
CA PHE A 228 27.30 -2.07 4.87
C PHE A 228 26.90 -3.23 3.96
N LEU A 229 27.11 -3.05 2.67
CA LEU A 229 27.03 -4.11 1.69
C LEU A 229 28.45 -4.61 1.43
N LEU A 230 28.68 -5.90 1.67
CA LEU A 230 29.93 -6.59 1.39
C LEU A 230 29.70 -7.64 0.32
N LYS A 231 30.44 -7.55 -0.80
CA LYS A 231 30.50 -8.58 -1.83
C LYS A 231 31.90 -9.14 -1.90
N ILE A 232 32.04 -10.46 -1.83
CA ILE A 232 33.31 -11.17 -1.82
C ILE A 232 33.40 -12.21 -2.95
N ARG A 233 34.60 -12.59 -3.37
CA ARG A 233 34.81 -13.60 -4.40
C ARG A 233 34.68 -15.02 -3.86
N GLN A 234 35.23 -15.26 -2.67
CA GLN A 234 35.29 -16.59 -2.07
C GLN A 234 34.69 -16.53 -0.64
N LYS A 235 33.61 -17.24 -0.42
CA LYS A 235 33.05 -17.40 0.91
C LYS A 235 33.48 -18.71 1.54
N SER A 236 33.61 -18.73 2.85
CA SER A 236 33.75 -19.93 3.66
C SER A 236 32.47 -20.18 4.46
N ASN A 237 32.31 -21.41 4.94
CA ASN A 237 31.16 -21.76 5.81
C ASN A 237 31.11 -20.93 7.11
N LYS A 238 32.21 -20.29 7.50
CA LYS A 238 32.35 -19.47 8.70
C LYS A 238 32.30 -17.95 8.43
N THR A 239 32.02 -17.52 7.18
CA THR A 239 32.04 -16.09 6.82
C THR A 239 31.05 -15.30 7.66
N ILE A 240 29.80 -15.76 7.79
CA ILE A 240 28.76 -15.09 8.59
C ILE A 240 29.12 -15.05 10.08
N GLU A 241 29.62 -16.17 10.62
CA GLU A 241 30.02 -16.25 12.03
C GLU A 241 31.14 -15.24 12.34
N LYS A 242 32.14 -15.16 11.47
CA LYS A 242 33.27 -14.23 11.64
C LYS A 242 32.86 -12.77 11.53
N LEU A 243 31.94 -12.44 10.61
CA LEU A 243 31.39 -11.11 10.49
C LEU A 243 30.56 -10.72 11.73
N ARG A 244 29.79 -11.65 12.29
CA ARG A 244 29.02 -11.43 13.54
C ARG A 244 29.88 -11.25 14.78
N MET A 245 31.12 -11.73 14.75
CA MET A 245 32.08 -11.56 15.86
C MET A 245 32.72 -10.16 15.90
N LEU A 246 32.58 -9.37 14.84
CA LEU A 246 33.06 -7.99 14.85
C LEU A 246 32.28 -7.15 15.87
N ASN A 247 33.02 -6.31 16.58
CA ASN A 247 32.42 -5.41 17.57
C ASN A 247 31.43 -4.44 16.89
N LYS A 248 30.31 -4.14 17.53
CA LYS A 248 29.23 -3.26 17.00
C LYS A 248 28.46 -3.82 15.77
N VAL A 249 28.63 -5.05 15.36
CA VAL A 249 27.79 -5.72 14.38
C VAL A 249 26.54 -6.27 15.08
N ASN A 250 25.35 -5.85 14.63
CA ASN A 250 24.08 -6.32 15.16
C ASN A 250 23.60 -7.57 14.41
N THR A 251 23.54 -7.49 13.06
CA THR A 251 23.08 -8.60 12.22
C THR A 251 23.91 -8.72 10.96
N VAL A 252 24.03 -9.96 10.45
CA VAL A 252 24.64 -10.27 9.16
C VAL A 252 23.70 -11.18 8.40
N THR A 253 23.27 -10.73 7.23
CA THR A 253 22.34 -11.48 6.35
C THR A 253 23.00 -11.68 4.97
N GLU A 254 22.97 -12.90 4.44
CA GLU A 254 23.37 -13.19 3.07
C GLU A 254 22.15 -12.99 2.17
N GLN A 255 22.22 -12.08 1.21
CA GLN A 255 21.14 -11.80 0.25
C GLN A 255 21.27 -12.66 -1.01
N GLU A 256 22.47 -12.72 -1.58
CA GLU A 256 22.81 -13.54 -2.73
C GLU A 256 24.14 -14.25 -2.46
N THR A 257 24.49 -15.22 -3.31
CA THR A 257 25.74 -15.96 -3.15
C THR A 257 26.93 -15.01 -3.03
N SER A 258 27.57 -15.00 -1.86
CA SER A 258 28.73 -14.15 -1.53
C SER A 258 28.46 -12.64 -1.43
N GLN A 259 27.21 -12.24 -1.24
CA GLN A 259 26.80 -10.86 -0.97
C GLN A 259 26.14 -10.77 0.42
N PHE A 260 26.70 -9.95 1.29
CA PHE A 260 26.30 -9.84 2.68
C PHE A 260 25.85 -8.41 3.00
N THR A 261 24.75 -8.30 3.73
CA THR A 261 24.32 -7.07 4.38
C THR A 261 24.71 -7.14 5.86
N ILE A 262 25.42 -6.14 6.34
CA ILE A 262 25.95 -6.06 7.70
C ILE A 262 25.32 -4.83 8.37
N ASP A 263 24.48 -5.04 9.36
CA ASP A 263 23.86 -3.99 10.16
C ASP A 263 24.69 -3.75 11.42
N CYS A 264 24.98 -2.50 11.71
CA CYS A 264 25.87 -2.09 12.78
C CYS A 264 25.25 -1.01 13.65
N GLU A 265 25.83 -0.77 14.82
CA GLU A 265 25.52 0.38 15.66
C GLU A 265 25.79 1.71 14.93
N PRO A 266 25.15 2.82 15.37
CA PRO A 266 25.44 4.15 14.82
C PRO A 266 26.91 4.52 15.00
N GLN A 267 27.51 5.14 13.98
CA GLN A 267 28.91 5.57 13.99
C GLN A 267 29.90 4.43 14.31
N ALA A 268 29.57 3.24 13.86
CA ALA A 268 30.40 2.05 14.08
C ALA A 268 31.78 2.14 13.40
N ASN A 269 31.85 2.79 12.22
CA ASN A 269 33.09 2.96 11.42
C ASN A 269 33.86 1.67 11.22
N ILE A 270 33.16 0.54 11.04
CA ILE A 270 33.76 -0.81 11.02
C ILE A 270 34.29 -1.24 9.63
N GLN A 271 34.29 -0.36 8.66
CA GLN A 271 34.74 -0.67 7.29
C GLN A 271 36.16 -1.23 7.27
N ASP A 272 37.07 -0.63 8.05
CA ASP A 272 38.47 -1.08 8.13
C ASP A 272 38.59 -2.47 8.79
N GLU A 273 37.74 -2.75 9.79
CA GLU A 273 37.69 -4.05 10.46
C GLU A 273 37.16 -5.13 9.53
N ILE A 274 36.09 -4.82 8.75
CA ILE A 274 35.55 -5.72 7.72
C ILE A 274 36.62 -5.98 6.65
N ALA A 275 37.32 -4.93 6.17
CA ALA A 275 38.34 -5.06 5.16
C ALA A 275 39.52 -5.90 5.65
N LYS A 276 39.99 -5.68 6.89
CA LYS A 276 41.04 -6.46 7.54
C LYS A 276 40.64 -7.93 7.67
N LEU A 277 39.46 -8.21 8.18
CA LEU A 277 38.92 -9.55 8.34
C LEU A 277 38.85 -10.29 7.00
N ALA A 278 38.42 -9.59 5.94
CA ALA A 278 38.34 -10.16 4.61
C ALA A 278 39.72 -10.49 3.99
N LEU A 279 40.73 -9.64 4.26
CA LEU A 279 42.12 -9.89 3.84
C LEU A 279 42.72 -11.09 4.58
N GLU A 280 42.57 -11.17 5.90
CA GLU A 280 43.07 -12.27 6.74
C GLU A 280 42.48 -13.64 6.33
N ASN A 281 41.28 -13.63 5.78
CA ASN A 281 40.57 -14.85 5.35
C ASN A 281 40.62 -15.09 3.84
N ASN A 282 41.34 -14.29 3.07
CA ASN A 282 41.42 -14.37 1.62
C ASN A 282 40.07 -14.38 0.89
N TRP A 283 39.10 -13.62 1.40
CA TRP A 283 37.75 -13.58 0.79
C TRP A 283 37.71 -12.85 -0.55
N GLY A 284 38.68 -11.95 -0.82
CA GLY A 284 38.73 -11.15 -2.05
C GLY A 284 37.53 -10.20 -2.17
N ILE A 285 37.65 -9.03 -1.57
CA ILE A 285 36.59 -8.00 -1.60
C ILE A 285 36.38 -7.59 -3.07
N VAL A 286 35.11 -7.65 -3.51
CA VAL A 286 34.65 -7.12 -4.79
C VAL A 286 34.04 -5.75 -4.58
N GLU A 287 33.26 -5.58 -3.52
CA GLU A 287 32.59 -4.34 -3.16
C GLU A 287 32.42 -4.26 -1.65
N LEU A 288 32.69 -3.10 -1.08
CA LEU A 288 32.37 -2.75 0.30
C LEU A 288 31.90 -1.29 0.28
N LYS A 289 30.61 -1.08 0.54
CA LYS A 289 30.04 0.27 0.52
C LYS A 289 29.01 0.45 1.64
N PRO A 290 28.83 1.68 2.14
CA PRO A 290 27.69 2.01 2.96
C PRO A 290 26.40 1.76 2.16
N ALA A 291 25.41 1.22 2.81
CA ALA A 291 24.07 1.04 2.27
C ALA A 291 23.04 1.71 3.18
N SER A 292 22.07 2.36 2.62
CA SER A 292 20.93 2.86 3.38
C SER A 292 19.96 1.73 3.68
N ILE A 293 19.38 1.76 4.87
CA ILE A 293 18.22 0.89 5.16
C ILE A 293 17.09 1.36 4.26
N THR A 294 16.56 0.45 3.46
CA THR A 294 15.46 0.74 2.55
C THR A 294 14.12 0.63 3.27
N LEU A 295 13.08 1.24 2.72
CA LEU A 295 11.71 1.07 3.23
C LEU A 295 11.24 -0.39 3.10
N GLU A 296 11.75 -1.13 2.12
CA GLU A 296 11.52 -2.57 1.97
C GLU A 296 12.06 -3.36 3.16
N ASP A 297 13.28 -3.04 3.63
CA ASP A 297 13.87 -3.65 4.82
C ASP A 297 13.03 -3.38 6.07
N VAL A 298 12.54 -2.13 6.17
CA VAL A 298 11.62 -1.71 7.24
C VAL A 298 10.35 -2.53 7.22
N PHE A 299 9.74 -2.65 6.06
CA PHE A 299 8.51 -3.40 5.86
C PHE A 299 8.70 -4.88 6.19
N LEU A 300 9.78 -5.49 5.67
CA LEU A 300 10.12 -6.88 5.97
C LEU A 300 10.34 -7.09 7.47
N LYS A 301 11.06 -6.19 8.13
CA LYS A 301 11.32 -6.29 9.57
C LYS A 301 10.02 -6.22 10.38
N LEU A 302 9.16 -5.24 10.09
CA LEU A 302 7.86 -5.08 10.77
C LEU A 302 6.87 -6.23 10.49
N THR A 303 7.05 -6.96 9.38
CA THR A 303 6.17 -8.08 9.02
C THR A 303 6.72 -9.45 9.40
N LEU A 304 8.02 -9.60 9.66
CA LEU A 304 8.67 -10.88 10.01
C LEU A 304 8.90 -11.04 11.52
N GLU A 305 9.25 -9.96 12.25
CA GLU A 305 9.58 -10.03 13.69
C GLU A 305 8.40 -10.49 14.57
N GLU A 306 7.14 -10.29 14.15
CA GLU A 306 5.98 -10.76 14.90
C GLU A 306 5.73 -12.28 14.75
N ASN A 307 6.27 -12.92 13.72
CA ASN A 307 6.11 -14.37 13.54
C ASN A 307 7.05 -15.21 14.44
N GLU A 308 8.13 -14.62 14.98
CA GLU A 308 9.06 -15.33 15.88
C GLU A 308 8.62 -15.24 17.38
N VAL A 309 7.76 -14.29 17.75
CA VAL A 309 7.27 -14.12 19.13
C VAL A 309 6.05 -15.01 19.43
N ASN A 310 5.40 -15.57 18.41
CA ASN A 310 4.19 -16.39 18.53
C ASN A 310 4.44 -17.89 18.29
N GLN A 311 5.69 -18.37 18.26
CA GLN A 311 6.07 -19.77 18.36
C GLN A 311 6.75 -20.02 19.72
#